data_5a405df2c36f6904364dde18fdb067aa
#
_entry.id   5a405df2c36f6904364dde18fdb067aa
#
_cell.length_a   1.000
_cell.length_b   1.000
_cell.length_c   1.000
_cell.angle_alpha   90.00
_cell.angle_beta   90.00
_cell.angle_gamma   90.00
#
_symmetry.space_group_name_H-M   'P 1'
#
loop_
_entity.id
_entity.type
_entity.pdbx_description
1 polymer ?
#
loop_
_entity_poly.entity_id
_entity_poly.type
_entity_poly.pdbx_seq_one_letter_code
_entity_poly.pdbx_strand_id
1 'polypeptide(L)'
;MPWKNQTGGGGRPPDLEDILRKSQGQMRRMLPRGFGSGRSLAFIALIGVALWLATGFYRVQPDEQGIALVLGKVWKLTNPGLNYNLPAPIGEVYTPKVTRVNRVAIGFRSNGESGSDNMVEDVPEESLMLTGDENIISMQFVVLWQITDPQKYLFSIRNPEETVKNVSESVMREIIGQTAFEYARTRGRADIEGKARERIQKLLDNYQSGVLVTQVAMQNIAPPEATIDAFRDVQAASADKERSVNEAQAYYNEVTQRAGGQAQQVVKAAEAYKEQTVAIATGNAQRFESVLNQYRKAREITQRRLYLETMEQLLKGMNKVLVEGKLGGGALPYLSLNELLKQQQNQAPPAAAGSGTGTNP
;
A
#
# COMPACT_ATOMS: atom_id res chain seq x y z
N MET A 1 90.41 24.62 61.94
CA MET A 1 89.45 25.72 61.86
C MET A 1 88.10 25.20 62.18
N PRO A 2 87.42 25.68 63.23
CA PRO A 2 86.28 25.04 63.81
C PRO A 2 84.94 25.52 63.18
N TRP A 3 84.03 24.65 62.96
CA TRP A 3 82.68 24.94 62.57
C TRP A 3 81.84 25.31 63.78
N LYS A 4 81.26 26.51 63.77
CA LYS A 4 80.25 26.94 64.76
C LYS A 4 78.89 26.38 64.41
N ASN A 5 78.36 25.55 65.32
CA ASN A 5 76.97 25.18 65.36
C ASN A 5 76.08 26.39 65.69
N GLN A 6 75.14 26.73 64.85
CA GLN A 6 74.03 27.61 65.18
C GLN A 6 72.73 26.76 65.36
N THR A 7 72.38 26.59 66.58
CA THR A 7 71.10 26.04 67.03
C THR A 7 69.99 27.05 66.68
N GLY A 8 69.20 26.69 65.64
CA GLY A 8 67.98 27.38 65.28
C GLY A 8 66.79 26.80 66.01
N GLY A 9 65.99 27.64 66.65
CA GLY A 9 64.88 27.28 67.51
C GLY A 9 63.76 26.48 66.89
N GLY A 10 63.30 25.49 67.65
CA GLY A 10 62.14 24.69 67.31
C GLY A 10 60.84 25.46 67.30
N GLY A 11 60.35 25.70 66.11
CA GLY A 11 58.94 26.11 65.96
C GLY A 11 58.05 24.85 66.16
N ARG A 12 57.38 24.88 67.27
CA ARG A 12 56.26 23.89 67.48
C ARG A 12 55.25 24.09 66.35
N PRO A 13 54.66 23.03 65.79
CA PRO A 13 53.56 23.14 64.84
C PRO A 13 52.43 23.95 65.56
N PRO A 14 51.72 24.82 64.82
CA PRO A 14 50.65 25.62 65.42
C PRO A 14 49.53 24.61 65.86
N ASP A 15 49.19 24.72 67.14
CA ASP A 15 48.15 23.97 67.83
C ASP A 15 46.84 24.22 67.10
N LEU A 16 46.19 23.17 66.62
CA LEU A 16 44.86 23.23 65.96
C LEU A 16 43.87 23.94 66.87
N GLU A 17 44.03 23.80 68.20
CA GLU A 17 43.19 24.52 69.17
C GLU A 17 43.40 26.05 69.13
N ASP A 18 44.61 26.57 68.89
CA ASP A 18 44.87 28.01 68.75
C ASP A 18 44.27 28.56 67.43
N ILE A 19 44.25 27.80 66.37
CA ILE A 19 43.62 28.18 65.10
C ILE A 19 42.09 28.19 65.30
N LEU A 20 41.55 27.22 65.97
CA LEU A 20 40.09 27.11 66.30
C LEU A 20 39.68 28.25 67.25
N ARG A 21 40.52 28.59 68.26
CA ARG A 21 40.25 29.73 69.16
C ARG A 21 40.35 31.06 68.45
N LYS A 22 41.33 31.29 67.54
CA LYS A 22 41.44 32.48 66.74
C LYS A 22 40.31 32.64 65.72
N SER A 23 39.88 31.58 65.11
CA SER A 23 38.72 31.55 64.18
C SER A 23 37.41 31.82 64.91
N GLN A 24 37.23 31.25 66.11
CA GLN A 24 36.05 31.53 66.95
C GLN A 24 36.11 33.01 67.49
N GLY A 25 37.29 33.53 67.81
CA GLY A 25 37.45 34.90 68.23
C GLY A 25 37.22 35.92 67.10
N GLN A 26 37.56 35.62 65.86
CA GLN A 26 37.28 36.46 64.68
C GLN A 26 35.81 36.41 64.33
N MET A 27 35.19 35.25 64.43
CA MET A 27 33.76 35.07 64.13
C MET A 27 32.92 35.83 65.19
N ARG A 28 33.32 35.87 66.44
CA ARG A 28 32.70 36.72 67.50
C ARG A 28 32.91 38.24 67.32
N ARG A 29 33.94 38.67 66.61
CA ARG A 29 34.16 40.06 66.32
C ARG A 29 33.44 40.59 65.08
N MET A 30 33.04 39.71 64.17
CA MET A 30 32.19 40.05 63.02
C MET A 30 30.71 40.11 63.38
N LEU A 31 30.26 39.53 64.52
CA LEU A 31 28.89 39.72 64.97
C LEU A 31 28.78 41.03 65.76
N PRO A 32 28.02 41.99 65.32
CA PRO A 32 27.82 43.25 66.00
C PRO A 32 27.26 42.99 67.40
N ARG A 33 27.77 43.66 68.37
CA ARG A 33 27.49 43.55 69.84
C ARG A 33 26.04 43.93 70.19
N GLY A 34 25.06 43.50 69.48
CA GLY A 34 23.61 43.74 69.58
C GLY A 34 22.74 42.50 69.36
N PHE A 35 23.36 41.31 69.24
CA PHE A 35 22.64 40.04 68.82
C PHE A 35 21.74 39.49 69.93
N GLY A 36 21.55 40.14 71.06
CA GLY A 36 20.63 39.70 72.14
C GLY A 36 19.25 40.36 72.12
N SER A 37 18.99 41.29 71.23
CA SER A 37 17.65 41.87 71.11
C SER A 37 16.84 41.14 70.02
N GLY A 38 15.58 40.79 70.27
CA GLY A 38 14.67 40.07 69.34
C GLY A 38 14.63 40.73 67.94
N ARG A 39 15.07 42.00 67.79
CA ARG A 39 15.17 42.74 66.53
C ARG A 39 16.29 42.25 65.61
N SER A 40 17.44 41.82 66.17
CA SER A 40 18.55 41.29 65.34
C SER A 40 18.25 39.86 64.83
N LEU A 41 17.59 39.06 65.62
CA LEU A 41 17.10 37.72 65.24
C LEU A 41 16.04 37.86 64.15
N ALA A 42 15.14 38.84 64.23
CA ALA A 42 14.15 39.16 63.20
C ALA A 42 14.80 39.62 61.89
N PHE A 43 15.93 40.42 61.99
CA PHE A 43 16.64 40.87 60.77
C PHE A 43 17.37 39.74 60.06
N ILE A 44 17.97 38.80 60.78
CA ILE A 44 18.59 37.60 60.22
C ILE A 44 17.53 36.69 59.60
N ALA A 45 16.41 36.51 60.26
CA ALA A 45 15.28 35.74 59.70
C ALA A 45 14.74 36.39 58.42
N LEU A 46 14.64 37.71 58.37
CA LEU A 46 14.19 38.45 57.23
C LEU A 46 15.18 38.33 56.05
N ILE A 47 16.52 38.41 56.31
CA ILE A 47 17.54 38.14 55.30
C ILE A 47 17.47 36.70 54.83
N GLY A 48 17.26 35.70 55.70
CA GLY A 48 17.09 34.32 55.35
C GLY A 48 15.88 34.11 54.47
N VAL A 49 14.74 34.71 54.78
CA VAL A 49 13.54 34.68 53.94
C VAL A 49 13.74 35.37 52.60
N ALA A 50 14.45 36.52 52.55
CA ALA A 50 14.76 37.21 51.32
C ALA A 50 15.69 36.39 50.43
N LEU A 51 16.71 35.74 50.98
CA LEU A 51 17.57 34.81 50.25
C LEU A 51 16.82 33.60 49.76
N TRP A 52 15.93 33.03 50.60
CA TRP A 52 15.09 31.93 50.21
C TRP A 52 14.12 32.31 49.06
N LEU A 53 13.49 33.48 49.11
CA LEU A 53 12.65 33.99 48.02
C LEU A 53 13.47 34.23 46.73
N ALA A 54 14.74 34.66 46.87
CA ALA A 54 15.63 34.87 45.70
C ALA A 54 15.94 33.54 44.94
N THR A 55 15.83 32.40 45.56
CA THR A 55 15.99 31.09 44.90
C THR A 55 14.81 30.69 43.99
N GLY A 56 13.71 31.46 44.01
CA GLY A 56 12.52 31.17 43.23
C GLY A 56 12.61 31.52 41.73
N PHE A 57 13.74 32.08 41.25
CA PHE A 57 13.91 32.33 39.82
C PHE A 57 14.24 31.03 39.07
N TYR A 58 13.57 30.80 37.96
CA TYR A 58 13.83 29.69 37.07
C TYR A 58 13.75 30.13 35.60
N ARG A 59 14.45 29.42 34.74
CA ARG A 59 14.47 29.67 33.30
C ARG A 59 13.73 28.57 32.54
N VAL A 60 12.79 28.97 31.69
CA VAL A 60 12.07 28.09 30.75
C VAL A 60 12.73 28.24 29.38
N GLN A 61 13.12 27.13 28.77
CA GLN A 61 13.73 27.12 27.45
C GLN A 61 12.67 27.42 26.36
N PRO A 62 13.08 27.82 25.14
CA PRO A 62 12.13 28.12 24.06
C PRO A 62 11.26 26.95 23.61
N ASP A 63 11.72 25.73 23.83
CA ASP A 63 11.01 24.48 23.50
C ASP A 63 10.14 23.94 24.65
N GLU A 64 10.19 24.59 25.82
CA GLU A 64 9.51 24.20 27.04
C GLU A 64 8.38 25.17 27.39
N GLN A 65 7.39 24.66 28.12
CA GLN A 65 6.38 25.47 28.79
C GLN A 65 6.40 25.16 30.27
N GLY A 66 6.57 26.20 31.10
CA GLY A 66 6.65 26.00 32.54
C GLY A 66 5.23 25.93 33.16
N ILE A 67 5.09 25.03 34.12
CA ILE A 67 3.92 24.93 34.97
C ILE A 67 4.36 25.15 36.41
N ALA A 68 3.97 26.30 36.97
CA ALA A 68 4.24 26.64 38.34
C ALA A 68 3.12 26.10 39.24
N LEU A 69 3.50 25.29 40.22
CA LEU A 69 2.61 24.80 41.26
C LEU A 69 2.89 25.50 42.56
N VAL A 70 1.84 25.78 43.31
CA VAL A 70 1.90 26.27 44.70
C VAL A 70 1.05 25.34 45.54
N LEU A 71 1.69 24.74 46.54
CA LEU A 71 1.04 23.74 47.44
C LEU A 71 0.31 22.61 46.64
N GLY A 72 0.91 22.14 45.58
CA GLY A 72 0.38 21.07 44.73
C GLY A 72 -0.76 21.48 43.79
N LYS A 73 -1.15 22.77 43.74
CA LYS A 73 -2.14 23.28 42.78
C LYS A 73 -1.47 24.07 41.68
N VAL A 74 -1.92 23.87 40.42
CA VAL A 74 -1.44 24.68 39.30
C VAL A 74 -1.86 26.13 39.50
N TRP A 75 -0.87 26.98 39.66
CA TRP A 75 -1.07 28.44 39.84
C TRP A 75 -0.97 29.20 38.54
N LYS A 76 0.06 28.89 37.72
CA LYS A 76 0.34 29.67 36.53
C LYS A 76 1.04 28.80 35.47
N LEU A 77 0.64 28.97 34.20
CA LEU A 77 1.41 28.52 33.05
C LEU A 77 2.39 29.65 32.67
N THR A 78 3.65 29.32 32.45
CA THR A 78 4.69 30.29 32.15
C THR A 78 5.28 30.08 30.76
N ASN A 79 5.44 31.18 30.06
CA ASN A 79 6.07 31.20 28.73
C ASN A 79 7.61 31.10 28.84
N PRO A 80 8.30 30.78 27.73
CA PRO A 80 9.75 30.77 27.66
C PRO A 80 10.36 32.09 28.16
N GLY A 81 11.45 31.99 28.92
CA GLY A 81 12.13 33.13 29.52
C GLY A 81 12.46 32.96 31.00
N LEU A 82 12.81 34.03 31.66
CA LEU A 82 13.06 34.09 33.09
C LEU A 82 11.72 34.29 33.81
N ASN A 83 11.37 33.35 34.65
CA ASN A 83 10.13 33.37 35.43
C ASN A 83 10.44 33.26 36.91
N TYR A 84 9.46 33.60 37.75
CA TYR A 84 9.53 33.49 39.18
C TYR A 84 8.38 32.67 39.74
N ASN A 85 8.72 31.72 40.62
CA ASN A 85 7.79 30.98 41.43
C ASN A 85 8.23 30.95 42.90
N LEU A 86 7.36 30.62 43.82
CA LEU A 86 7.74 30.39 45.17
C LEU A 86 8.77 29.25 45.29
N PRO A 87 9.85 29.44 46.09
CA PRO A 87 10.85 28.36 46.22
C PRO A 87 10.30 27.12 46.93
N ALA A 88 11.00 26.01 46.71
CA ALA A 88 10.70 24.77 47.48
C ALA A 88 10.83 25.04 48.99
N PRO A 89 9.96 24.45 49.82
CA PRO A 89 9.00 23.38 49.56
C PRO A 89 7.58 23.86 49.18
N ILE A 90 7.34 25.17 49.09
CA ILE A 90 5.98 25.70 48.85
C ILE A 90 5.62 25.64 47.35
N GLY A 91 6.58 25.89 46.47
CA GLY A 91 6.38 25.86 45.03
C GLY A 91 7.24 24.79 44.34
N GLU A 92 6.67 24.22 43.30
CA GLU A 92 7.33 23.30 42.37
C GLU A 92 7.13 23.79 40.96
N VAL A 93 8.06 23.48 40.04
CA VAL A 93 7.98 23.87 38.64
C VAL A 93 8.31 22.67 37.77
N TYR A 94 7.43 22.39 36.81
CA TYR A 94 7.65 21.39 35.77
C TYR A 94 7.80 22.10 34.42
N THR A 95 8.76 21.66 33.62
CA THR A 95 9.06 22.27 32.31
C THR A 95 9.04 21.20 31.21
N PRO A 96 7.86 20.65 30.84
CA PRO A 96 7.76 19.68 29.76
C PRO A 96 8.07 20.35 28.41
N LYS A 97 8.72 19.59 27.50
CA LYS A 97 9.09 20.05 26.16
C LYS A 97 7.88 19.94 25.23
N VAL A 98 7.20 21.05 25.00
CA VAL A 98 5.96 21.11 24.20
C VAL A 98 6.21 21.15 22.68
N THR A 99 7.34 21.73 22.26
CA THR A 99 7.64 21.87 20.82
C THR A 99 8.28 20.61 20.24
N ARG A 100 8.81 19.74 21.09
CA ARG A 100 9.45 18.49 20.66
C ARG A 100 8.40 17.50 20.16
N VAL A 101 8.63 16.98 18.96
CA VAL A 101 7.88 15.80 18.48
C VAL A 101 8.46 14.55 19.11
N ASN A 102 7.64 13.88 19.90
CA ASN A 102 7.98 12.60 20.50
C ASN A 102 7.60 11.47 19.56
N ARG A 103 8.37 10.37 19.62
CA ARG A 103 8.17 9.19 18.78
C ARG A 103 7.93 7.98 19.67
N VAL A 104 6.83 7.28 19.42
CA VAL A 104 6.56 5.97 20.02
C VAL A 104 6.55 4.94 18.91
N ALA A 105 7.43 3.94 19.01
CA ALA A 105 7.49 2.79 18.11
C ALA A 105 6.67 1.65 18.72
N ILE A 106 5.85 1.02 17.91
CA ILE A 106 5.00 -0.12 18.29
C ILE A 106 5.33 -1.29 17.37
N GLY A 107 5.54 -2.47 17.98
CA GLY A 107 5.91 -3.70 17.29
C GLY A 107 7.41 -3.91 17.11
N PHE A 108 8.24 -2.92 17.45
CA PHE A 108 9.69 -3.05 17.37
C PHE A 108 10.40 -2.14 18.38
N ARG A 109 11.63 -2.52 18.71
CA ARG A 109 12.56 -1.69 19.51
C ARG A 109 13.78 -1.38 18.65
N SER A 110 14.11 -0.12 18.55
CA SER A 110 15.36 0.33 17.91
C SER A 110 16.32 0.76 18.99
N ASN A 111 17.41 0.04 19.17
CA ASN A 111 18.46 0.36 20.16
C ASN A 111 19.42 1.47 19.70
N GLY A 112 19.05 2.25 18.68
CA GLY A 112 19.93 3.22 18.06
C GLY A 112 19.73 4.67 18.50
N GLU A 113 20.28 5.07 19.64
CA GLU A 113 20.65 6.47 19.89
C GLU A 113 22.14 6.75 19.61
N SER A 114 22.91 5.75 19.19
CA SER A 114 24.30 5.86 18.77
C SER A 114 24.59 4.97 17.57
N GLY A 115 24.78 5.55 16.48
CA GLY A 115 25.31 5.29 15.15
C GLY A 115 26.09 4.02 14.82
N SER A 116 25.80 2.84 15.34
CA SER A 116 26.33 1.58 14.77
C SER A 116 25.54 0.39 15.30
N ASP A 117 24.94 -0.32 14.36
CA ASP A 117 24.06 -1.46 14.47
C ASP A 117 22.59 -1.12 14.76
N ASN A 118 21.84 -0.90 13.69
CA ASN A 118 20.38 -0.95 13.69
C ASN A 118 19.90 -2.40 13.89
N MET A 119 20.11 -2.98 15.04
CA MET A 119 19.34 -4.16 15.44
C MET A 119 17.93 -3.67 15.80
N VAL A 120 17.04 -3.81 14.84
CA VAL A 120 15.61 -3.68 15.08
C VAL A 120 15.16 -5.00 15.67
N GLU A 121 14.90 -5.01 16.96
CA GLU A 121 14.32 -6.16 17.65
C GLU A 121 12.80 -6.13 17.47
N ASP A 122 12.24 -7.16 16.85
CA ASP A 122 10.79 -7.31 16.72
C ASP A 122 10.20 -7.73 18.06
N VAL A 123 9.06 -7.11 18.42
CA VAL A 123 8.30 -7.43 19.65
C VAL A 123 6.98 -8.07 19.22
N PRO A 124 6.93 -9.42 19.18
CA PRO A 124 5.75 -10.14 18.65
C PRO A 124 4.45 -9.82 19.38
N GLU A 125 4.51 -9.55 20.67
CA GLU A 125 3.34 -9.23 21.49
C GLU A 125 2.63 -7.94 21.01
N GLU A 126 3.38 -7.00 20.45
CA GLU A 126 2.88 -5.72 19.96
C GLU A 126 2.66 -5.71 18.44
N SER A 127 3.46 -6.51 17.70
CA SER A 127 3.45 -6.53 16.22
C SER A 127 2.39 -7.46 15.64
N LEU A 128 2.03 -8.55 16.35
CA LEU A 128 1.08 -9.54 15.84
C LEU A 128 -0.35 -9.03 15.89
N MET A 129 -1.01 -9.01 14.74
CA MET A 129 -2.40 -8.59 14.58
C MET A 129 -3.15 -9.54 13.64
N LEU A 130 -4.46 -9.65 13.86
CA LEU A 130 -5.36 -10.41 13.00
C LEU A 130 -6.08 -9.44 12.07
N THR A 131 -6.09 -9.73 10.78
CA THR A 131 -6.82 -8.96 9.77
C THR A 131 -8.27 -9.42 9.64
N GLY A 132 -9.11 -8.61 8.97
CA GLY A 132 -10.52 -8.94 8.75
C GLY A 132 -10.77 -10.15 7.83
N ASP A 133 -9.78 -10.58 7.08
CA ASP A 133 -9.74 -11.79 6.26
C ASP A 133 -9.00 -12.97 6.93
N GLU A 134 -8.94 -12.96 8.29
CA GLU A 134 -8.44 -14.05 9.13
C GLU A 134 -6.94 -14.37 8.94
N ASN A 135 -6.15 -13.44 8.39
CA ASN A 135 -4.71 -13.58 8.28
C ASN A 135 -4.01 -13.03 9.52
N ILE A 136 -3.01 -13.74 10.01
CA ILE A 136 -2.10 -13.23 11.05
C ILE A 136 -0.97 -12.48 10.38
N ILE A 137 -0.76 -11.23 10.80
CA ILE A 137 0.30 -10.37 10.28
C ILE A 137 1.16 -9.82 11.40
N SER A 138 2.43 -9.59 11.10
CA SER A 138 3.32 -8.75 11.90
C SER A 138 3.31 -7.35 11.30
N MET A 139 2.94 -6.37 12.11
CA MET A 139 2.86 -4.97 11.70
C MET A 139 3.64 -4.08 12.65
N GLN A 140 4.51 -3.27 12.06
CA GLN A 140 5.32 -2.27 12.76
C GLN A 140 4.86 -0.88 12.35
N PHE A 141 4.69 0.00 13.32
CA PHE A 141 4.31 1.39 13.05
C PHE A 141 4.85 2.35 14.11
N VAL A 142 4.86 3.61 13.76
CA VAL A 142 5.36 4.70 14.60
C VAL A 142 4.28 5.75 14.74
N VAL A 143 4.09 6.24 15.95
CA VAL A 143 3.23 7.37 16.25
C VAL A 143 4.08 8.56 16.64
N LEU A 144 3.91 9.65 15.92
CA LEU A 144 4.53 10.94 16.21
C LEU A 144 3.51 11.82 16.92
N TRP A 145 3.88 12.35 18.06
CA TRP A 145 3.00 13.15 18.88
C TRP A 145 3.75 14.29 19.59
N GLN A 146 3.01 15.30 19.98
CA GLN A 146 3.54 16.45 20.73
C GLN A 146 2.58 16.84 21.84
N ILE A 147 3.09 17.58 22.82
CA ILE A 147 2.31 18.07 23.95
C ILE A 147 1.63 19.39 23.54
N THR A 148 0.28 19.41 23.57
CA THR A 148 -0.48 20.63 23.29
C THR A 148 -0.89 21.33 24.59
N ASP A 149 -1.31 20.56 25.58
CA ASP A 149 -1.69 21.08 26.90
C ASP A 149 -0.84 20.39 27.97
N PRO A 150 0.24 21.06 28.42
CA PRO A 150 1.17 20.47 29.38
C PRO A 150 0.54 20.25 30.75
N GLN A 151 -0.51 21.00 31.12
CA GLN A 151 -1.22 20.79 32.37
C GLN A 151 -1.97 19.45 32.36
N LYS A 152 -2.73 19.19 31.31
CA LYS A 152 -3.42 17.90 31.15
C LYS A 152 -2.44 16.75 31.03
N TYR A 153 -1.36 16.92 30.29
CA TYR A 153 -0.33 15.91 30.10
C TYR A 153 0.27 15.42 31.41
N LEU A 154 0.56 16.33 32.35
CA LEU A 154 1.19 15.99 33.63
C LEU A 154 0.22 15.51 34.70
N PHE A 155 -1.04 15.97 34.68
CA PHE A 155 -1.95 15.76 35.81
C PHE A 155 -3.19 14.92 35.51
N SER A 156 -3.55 14.73 34.23
CA SER A 156 -4.73 13.91 33.89
C SER A 156 -4.42 12.42 33.82
N ILE A 157 -3.20 12.06 33.40
CA ILE A 157 -2.80 10.67 33.16
C ILE A 157 -1.49 10.38 33.89
N ARG A 158 -1.38 9.17 34.48
CA ARG A 158 -0.19 8.78 35.26
C ARG A 158 1.05 8.61 34.36
N ASN A 159 0.91 7.82 33.27
CA ASN A 159 1.98 7.51 32.32
C ASN A 159 1.52 7.87 30.90
N PRO A 160 1.67 9.12 30.44
CA PRO A 160 1.15 9.54 29.14
C PRO A 160 1.77 8.81 27.95
N GLU A 161 3.06 8.53 27.97
CA GLU A 161 3.76 7.81 26.87
C GLU A 161 3.23 6.38 26.72
N GLU A 162 3.09 5.66 27.81
CA GLU A 162 2.53 4.32 27.82
C GLU A 162 1.05 4.32 27.40
N THR A 163 0.30 5.34 27.83
CA THR A 163 -1.10 5.50 27.40
C THR A 163 -1.20 5.74 25.90
N VAL A 164 -0.37 6.61 25.33
CA VAL A 164 -0.32 6.84 23.87
C VAL A 164 0.00 5.54 23.15
N LYS A 165 0.96 4.75 23.66
CA LYS A 165 1.34 3.47 23.09
C LYS A 165 0.16 2.49 23.09
N ASN A 166 -0.45 2.27 24.25
CA ASN A 166 -1.54 1.28 24.42
C ASN A 166 -2.79 1.67 23.62
N VAL A 167 -3.13 2.97 23.60
CA VAL A 167 -4.24 3.47 22.76
C VAL A 167 -3.95 3.27 21.28
N SER A 168 -2.72 3.57 20.85
CA SER A 168 -2.33 3.43 19.45
C SER A 168 -2.35 1.98 19.00
N GLU A 169 -1.86 1.07 19.84
CA GLU A 169 -1.90 -0.37 19.59
C GLU A 169 -3.34 -0.88 19.49
N SER A 170 -4.20 -0.49 20.44
CA SER A 170 -5.60 -0.92 20.46
C SER A 170 -6.38 -0.43 19.25
N VAL A 171 -6.19 0.85 18.87
CA VAL A 171 -6.84 1.44 17.70
C VAL A 171 -6.35 0.80 16.39
N MET A 172 -5.05 0.56 16.28
CA MET A 172 -4.50 -0.08 15.07
C MET A 172 -5.02 -1.50 14.95
N ARG A 173 -5.09 -2.24 16.06
CA ARG A 173 -5.67 -3.60 16.09
C ARG A 173 -7.15 -3.59 15.72
N GLU A 174 -7.94 -2.59 16.15
CA GLU A 174 -9.33 -2.39 15.76
C GLU A 174 -9.46 -2.18 14.24
N ILE A 175 -8.65 -1.29 13.66
CA ILE A 175 -8.72 -0.94 12.24
C ILE A 175 -8.27 -2.11 11.36
N ILE A 176 -7.18 -2.76 11.73
CA ILE A 176 -6.63 -3.91 10.98
C ILE A 176 -7.59 -5.10 11.05
N GLY A 177 -8.24 -5.33 12.20
CA GLY A 177 -9.26 -6.37 12.33
C GLY A 177 -10.48 -6.20 11.44
N GLN A 178 -10.70 -5.02 10.89
CA GLN A 178 -11.77 -4.73 9.91
C GLN A 178 -11.27 -4.60 8.48
N THR A 179 -9.97 -4.79 8.25
CA THR A 179 -9.32 -4.54 6.97
C THR A 179 -8.71 -5.82 6.43
N ALA A 180 -8.88 -6.07 5.10
CA ALA A 180 -8.22 -7.19 4.44
C ALA A 180 -6.71 -6.94 4.30
N PHE A 181 -5.91 -8.00 4.45
CA PHE A 181 -4.46 -7.94 4.41
C PHE A 181 -3.92 -7.27 3.15
N GLU A 182 -4.40 -7.67 1.98
CA GLU A 182 -3.91 -7.14 0.70
C GLU A 182 -4.21 -5.64 0.56
N TYR A 183 -5.35 -5.17 1.08
CA TYR A 183 -5.67 -3.75 1.10
C TYR A 183 -4.75 -2.97 2.05
N ALA A 184 -4.49 -3.51 3.25
CA ALA A 184 -3.60 -2.88 4.24
C ALA A 184 -2.16 -2.77 3.72
N ARG A 185 -1.69 -3.79 2.98
CA ARG A 185 -0.35 -3.85 2.42
C ARG A 185 -0.13 -2.91 1.24
N THR A 186 -1.17 -2.64 0.44
CA THR A 186 -1.06 -1.92 -0.84
C THR A 186 -1.70 -0.53 -0.79
N ARG A 187 -2.94 -0.43 -1.24
CA ARG A 187 -3.65 0.84 -1.47
C ARG A 187 -4.22 1.49 -0.22
N GLY A 188 -4.47 0.69 0.81
CA GLY A 188 -5.15 1.14 2.03
C GLY A 188 -4.25 1.85 3.04
N ARG A 189 -2.93 1.87 2.82
CA ARG A 189 -1.96 2.36 3.80
C ARG A 189 -2.26 3.79 4.28
N ALA A 190 -2.39 4.73 3.36
CA ALA A 190 -2.66 6.13 3.69
C ALA A 190 -4.04 6.33 4.36
N ASP A 191 -5.04 5.56 3.95
CA ASP A 191 -6.38 5.57 4.55
C ASP A 191 -6.35 5.04 5.99
N ILE A 192 -5.65 3.94 6.23
CA ILE A 192 -5.46 3.36 7.56
C ILE A 192 -4.71 4.31 8.47
N GLU A 193 -3.60 4.90 8.02
CA GLU A 193 -2.82 5.89 8.77
C GLU A 193 -3.68 7.11 9.16
N GLY A 194 -4.49 7.60 8.22
CA GLY A 194 -5.42 8.70 8.47
C GLY A 194 -6.50 8.37 9.49
N LYS A 195 -7.17 7.23 9.33
CA LYS A 195 -8.18 6.74 10.27
C LYS A 195 -7.61 6.46 11.66
N ALA A 196 -6.41 5.85 11.70
CA ALA A 196 -5.72 5.58 12.96
C ALA A 196 -5.40 6.87 13.70
N ARG A 197 -4.83 7.88 13.01
CA ARG A 197 -4.55 9.18 13.60
C ARG A 197 -5.80 9.82 14.19
N GLU A 198 -6.88 9.85 13.44
CA GLU A 198 -8.15 10.46 13.88
C GLU A 198 -8.73 9.71 15.09
N ARG A 199 -8.73 8.39 15.03
CA ARG A 199 -9.30 7.56 16.10
C ARG A 199 -8.47 7.62 17.37
N ILE A 200 -7.13 7.58 17.27
CA ILE A 200 -6.20 7.74 18.39
C ILE A 200 -6.40 9.13 19.03
N GLN A 201 -6.45 10.19 18.23
CA GLN A 201 -6.67 11.54 18.73
C GLN A 201 -7.97 11.64 19.50
N LYS A 202 -9.07 11.11 18.96
CA LYS A 202 -10.39 11.12 19.61
C LYS A 202 -10.37 10.41 20.97
N LEU A 203 -9.68 9.29 21.09
CA LEU A 203 -9.55 8.57 22.37
C LEU A 203 -8.67 9.34 23.37
N LEU A 204 -7.55 9.91 22.91
CA LEU A 204 -6.67 10.71 23.76
C LEU A 204 -7.36 12.01 24.23
N ASP A 205 -8.23 12.60 23.40
CA ASP A 205 -9.05 13.75 23.80
C ASP A 205 -10.09 13.38 24.84
N ASN A 206 -10.73 12.22 24.71
CA ASN A 206 -11.65 11.71 25.73
C ASN A 206 -10.97 11.47 27.08
N TYR A 207 -9.71 11.05 27.08
CA TYR A 207 -8.90 10.91 28.30
C TYR A 207 -8.32 12.23 28.79
N GLN A 208 -8.56 13.34 28.08
CA GLN A 208 -8.01 14.65 28.39
C GLN A 208 -6.48 14.62 28.54
N SER A 209 -5.82 13.88 27.63
CA SER A 209 -4.37 13.63 27.71
C SER A 209 -3.50 14.85 27.46
N GLY A 210 -4.01 15.89 26.82
CA GLY A 210 -3.23 17.06 26.40
C GLY A 210 -2.18 16.77 25.31
N VAL A 211 -2.34 15.64 24.60
CA VAL A 211 -1.44 15.16 23.55
C VAL A 211 -2.08 15.37 22.17
N LEU A 212 -1.31 15.85 21.22
CA LEU A 212 -1.69 15.95 19.81
C LEU A 212 -0.91 14.93 18.99
N VAL A 213 -1.63 14.03 18.31
CA VAL A 213 -1.04 13.08 17.38
C VAL A 213 -0.79 13.78 16.04
N THR A 214 0.48 13.96 15.70
CA THR A 214 0.89 14.64 14.47
C THR A 214 0.77 13.70 13.27
N GLN A 215 1.30 12.48 13.41
CA GLN A 215 1.32 11.50 12.34
C GLN A 215 1.34 10.07 12.89
N VAL A 216 0.70 9.17 12.17
CA VAL A 216 0.86 7.72 12.31
C VAL A 216 1.51 7.24 11.03
N ALA A 217 2.61 6.51 11.12
CA ALA A 217 3.33 5.98 9.97
C ALA A 217 3.53 4.48 10.12
N MET A 218 2.93 3.69 9.23
CA MET A 218 3.16 2.26 9.15
C MET A 218 4.50 1.98 8.48
N GLN A 219 5.28 1.04 9.01
CA GLN A 219 6.59 0.70 8.46
C GLN A 219 6.50 -0.59 7.65
N ASN A 220 6.44 -1.73 8.32
CA ASN A 220 6.42 -3.03 7.70
C ASN A 220 5.11 -3.76 8.00
N ILE A 221 4.55 -4.41 6.97
CA ILE A 221 3.40 -5.31 7.09
C ILE A 221 3.78 -6.59 6.37
N ALA A 222 3.96 -7.68 7.10
CA ALA A 222 4.36 -8.96 6.57
C ALA A 222 3.71 -10.10 7.37
N PRO A 223 3.52 -11.27 6.78
CA PRO A 223 3.23 -12.47 7.56
C PRO A 223 4.37 -12.78 8.52
N PRO A 224 4.10 -13.36 9.70
CA PRO A 224 5.15 -13.82 10.60
C PRO A 224 6.08 -14.81 9.89
N GLU A 225 7.38 -14.79 10.22
CA GLU A 225 8.38 -15.64 9.57
C GLU A 225 8.00 -17.13 9.59
N ALA A 226 7.46 -17.60 10.71
CA ALA A 226 7.04 -19.00 10.88
C ALA A 226 5.91 -19.44 9.91
N THR A 227 5.15 -18.50 9.33
CA THR A 227 3.99 -18.79 8.48
C THR A 227 4.17 -18.36 7.02
N ILE A 228 5.32 -17.81 6.65
CA ILE A 228 5.57 -17.29 5.29
C ILE A 228 5.34 -18.35 4.22
N ASP A 229 5.83 -19.58 4.43
CA ASP A 229 5.72 -20.65 3.44
C ASP A 229 4.27 -21.11 3.28
N ALA A 230 3.53 -21.27 4.39
CA ALA A 230 2.10 -21.59 4.34
C ALA A 230 1.29 -20.47 3.67
N PHE A 231 1.64 -19.22 3.93
CA PHE A 231 1.00 -18.07 3.28
C PHE A 231 1.24 -18.04 1.76
N ARG A 232 2.47 -18.35 1.33
CA ARG A 232 2.80 -18.45 -0.10
C ARG A 232 2.01 -19.57 -0.79
N ASP A 233 1.84 -20.70 -0.11
CA ASP A 233 1.09 -21.82 -0.63
C ASP A 233 -0.41 -21.48 -0.83
N VAL A 234 -1.02 -20.82 0.15
CA VAL A 234 -2.39 -20.29 0.04
C VAL A 234 -2.52 -19.27 -1.10
N GLN A 235 -1.53 -18.37 -1.24
CA GLN A 235 -1.53 -17.40 -2.35
C GLN A 235 -1.40 -18.08 -3.71
N ALA A 236 -0.55 -19.11 -3.83
CA ALA A 236 -0.41 -19.88 -5.05
C ALA A 236 -1.71 -20.61 -5.38
N ALA A 237 -2.34 -21.29 -4.43
CA ALA A 237 -3.61 -21.97 -4.60
C ALA A 237 -4.75 -21.00 -4.99
N SER A 238 -4.76 -19.81 -4.40
CA SER A 238 -5.74 -18.77 -4.76
C SER A 238 -5.54 -18.27 -6.19
N ALA A 239 -4.30 -18.06 -6.62
CA ALA A 239 -3.97 -17.67 -7.99
C ALA A 239 -4.31 -18.77 -9.00
N ASP A 240 -4.08 -20.03 -8.66
CA ASP A 240 -4.43 -21.17 -9.51
C ASP A 240 -5.96 -21.34 -9.65
N LYS A 241 -6.69 -21.15 -8.56
CA LYS A 241 -8.15 -21.10 -8.59
C LYS A 241 -8.66 -19.99 -9.52
N GLU A 242 -8.12 -18.78 -9.38
CA GLU A 242 -8.51 -17.64 -10.21
C GLU A 242 -8.17 -17.89 -11.70
N ARG A 243 -6.99 -18.45 -11.96
CA ARG A 243 -6.60 -18.86 -13.32
C ARG A 243 -7.59 -19.86 -13.90
N SER A 244 -7.93 -20.92 -13.16
CA SER A 244 -8.88 -21.94 -13.61
C SER A 244 -10.27 -21.37 -13.90
N VAL A 245 -10.75 -20.44 -13.06
CA VAL A 245 -12.02 -19.73 -13.29
C VAL A 245 -11.95 -18.88 -14.57
N ASN A 246 -10.85 -18.14 -14.76
CA ASN A 246 -10.66 -17.29 -15.93
C ASN A 246 -10.55 -18.12 -17.22
N GLU A 247 -9.83 -19.24 -17.18
CA GLU A 247 -9.73 -20.18 -18.31
C GLU A 247 -11.09 -20.79 -18.65
N ALA A 248 -11.84 -21.22 -17.66
CA ALA A 248 -13.20 -21.74 -17.86
C ALA A 248 -14.15 -20.68 -18.45
N GLN A 249 -14.05 -19.44 -17.98
CA GLN A 249 -14.85 -18.33 -18.50
C GLN A 249 -14.44 -17.97 -19.95
N ALA A 250 -13.15 -17.97 -20.24
CA ALA A 250 -12.65 -17.76 -21.61
C ALA A 250 -13.13 -18.86 -22.54
N TYR A 251 -13.04 -20.12 -22.13
CA TYR A 251 -13.54 -21.25 -22.90
C TYR A 251 -15.05 -21.17 -23.13
N TYR A 252 -15.83 -20.87 -22.11
CA TYR A 252 -17.25 -20.63 -22.22
C TYR A 252 -17.60 -19.56 -23.27
N ASN A 253 -16.92 -18.44 -23.18
CA ASN A 253 -17.12 -17.33 -24.13
C ASN A 253 -16.74 -17.73 -25.56
N GLU A 254 -15.62 -18.44 -25.74
CA GLU A 254 -15.16 -18.92 -27.05
C GLU A 254 -16.16 -19.87 -27.68
N VAL A 255 -16.57 -20.90 -26.93
CA VAL A 255 -17.52 -21.91 -27.43
C VAL A 255 -18.87 -21.30 -27.76
N THR A 256 -19.38 -20.43 -26.87
CA THR A 256 -20.69 -19.78 -27.08
C THR A 256 -20.68 -18.86 -28.30
N GLN A 257 -19.65 -18.05 -28.46
CA GLN A 257 -19.54 -17.12 -29.59
C GLN A 257 -19.31 -17.89 -30.88
N ARG A 258 -18.48 -18.93 -30.86
CA ARG A 258 -18.24 -19.79 -32.03
C ARG A 258 -19.51 -20.51 -32.47
N ALA A 259 -20.24 -21.11 -31.54
CA ALA A 259 -21.49 -21.77 -31.83
C ALA A 259 -22.56 -20.80 -32.37
N GLY A 260 -22.66 -19.61 -31.75
CA GLY A 260 -23.51 -18.52 -32.23
C GLY A 260 -23.18 -18.07 -33.64
N GLY A 261 -21.88 -17.89 -33.93
CA GLY A 261 -21.38 -17.55 -35.27
C GLY A 261 -21.70 -18.63 -36.30
N GLN A 262 -21.47 -19.89 -35.96
CA GLN A 262 -21.80 -21.05 -36.85
C GLN A 262 -23.30 -21.15 -37.11
N ALA A 263 -24.12 -20.98 -36.08
CA ALA A 263 -25.56 -20.97 -36.22
C ALA A 263 -26.06 -19.86 -37.18
N GLN A 264 -25.53 -18.64 -36.98
CA GLN A 264 -25.83 -17.52 -37.87
C GLN A 264 -25.37 -17.77 -39.31
N GLN A 265 -24.19 -18.35 -39.49
CA GLN A 265 -23.67 -18.70 -40.81
C GLN A 265 -24.60 -19.72 -41.52
N VAL A 266 -25.07 -20.76 -40.83
CA VAL A 266 -26.01 -21.75 -41.37
C VAL A 266 -27.35 -21.10 -41.74
N VAL A 267 -27.91 -20.27 -40.88
CA VAL A 267 -29.14 -19.53 -41.14
C VAL A 267 -28.98 -18.60 -42.36
N LYS A 268 -27.91 -17.85 -42.43
CA LYS A 268 -27.66 -16.95 -43.55
C LYS A 268 -27.40 -17.69 -44.87
N ALA A 269 -26.72 -18.82 -44.82
CA ALA A 269 -26.54 -19.66 -45.99
C ALA A 269 -27.87 -20.24 -46.50
N ALA A 270 -28.77 -20.67 -45.59
CA ALA A 270 -30.09 -21.15 -45.96
C ALA A 270 -31.00 -20.04 -46.53
N GLU A 271 -30.95 -18.83 -45.93
CA GLU A 271 -31.63 -17.65 -46.46
C GLU A 271 -31.16 -17.30 -47.87
N ALA A 272 -29.84 -17.23 -48.06
CA ALA A 272 -29.25 -16.97 -49.37
C ALA A 272 -29.61 -18.02 -50.43
N TYR A 273 -29.59 -19.30 -50.03
CA TYR A 273 -30.02 -20.41 -50.92
C TYR A 273 -31.49 -20.28 -51.32
N LYS A 274 -32.37 -19.95 -50.35
CA LYS A 274 -33.80 -19.70 -50.60
C LYS A 274 -33.96 -18.53 -51.61
N GLU A 275 -33.33 -17.42 -51.35
CA GLU A 275 -33.42 -16.24 -52.25
C GLU A 275 -32.86 -16.54 -53.63
N GLN A 276 -31.74 -17.24 -53.73
CA GLN A 276 -31.16 -17.66 -54.99
C GLN A 276 -32.11 -18.59 -55.78
N THR A 277 -32.71 -19.57 -55.10
CA THR A 277 -33.63 -20.51 -55.72
C THR A 277 -34.89 -19.80 -56.24
N VAL A 278 -35.46 -18.89 -55.42
CA VAL A 278 -36.62 -18.07 -55.80
C VAL A 278 -36.26 -17.15 -56.99
N ALA A 279 -35.12 -16.50 -56.96
CA ALA A 279 -34.69 -15.60 -58.01
C ALA A 279 -34.44 -16.34 -59.33
N ILE A 280 -33.80 -17.53 -59.28
CA ILE A 280 -33.59 -18.37 -60.45
C ILE A 280 -34.95 -18.84 -61.02
N ALA A 281 -35.86 -19.30 -60.18
CA ALA A 281 -37.20 -19.75 -60.60
C ALA A 281 -37.99 -18.60 -61.24
N THR A 282 -37.98 -17.43 -60.62
CA THR A 282 -38.63 -16.23 -61.14
C THR A 282 -38.00 -15.78 -62.45
N GLY A 283 -36.68 -15.77 -62.55
CA GLY A 283 -35.93 -15.42 -63.74
C GLY A 283 -36.25 -16.39 -64.90
N ASN A 284 -36.32 -17.70 -64.64
CA ASN A 284 -36.69 -18.69 -65.62
C ASN A 284 -38.14 -18.54 -66.10
N ALA A 285 -39.08 -18.22 -65.18
CA ALA A 285 -40.46 -17.95 -65.55
C ALA A 285 -40.59 -16.69 -66.43
N GLN A 286 -39.92 -15.61 -66.09
CA GLN A 286 -39.91 -14.38 -66.89
C GLN A 286 -39.24 -14.59 -68.25
N ARG A 287 -38.16 -15.36 -68.28
CA ARG A 287 -37.51 -15.76 -69.54
C ARG A 287 -38.47 -16.55 -70.42
N PHE A 288 -39.15 -17.51 -69.82
CA PHE A 288 -40.14 -18.33 -70.58
C PHE A 288 -41.27 -17.46 -71.15
N GLU A 289 -41.83 -16.55 -70.32
CA GLU A 289 -42.86 -15.62 -70.82
C GLU A 289 -42.37 -14.73 -71.96
N SER A 290 -41.14 -14.24 -71.82
CA SER A 290 -40.52 -13.38 -72.85
C SER A 290 -40.34 -14.17 -74.19
N VAL A 291 -39.83 -15.41 -74.09
CA VAL A 291 -39.69 -16.29 -75.25
C VAL A 291 -41.04 -16.66 -75.84
N LEU A 292 -42.05 -16.96 -75.02
CA LEU A 292 -43.42 -17.26 -75.47
C LEU A 292 -44.03 -16.07 -76.22
N ASN A 293 -43.87 -14.86 -75.73
CA ASN A 293 -44.35 -13.66 -76.36
C ASN A 293 -43.69 -13.40 -77.73
N GLN A 294 -42.39 -13.68 -77.86
CA GLN A 294 -41.64 -13.60 -79.13
C GLN A 294 -42.06 -14.72 -80.09
N TYR A 295 -42.28 -15.95 -79.60
CA TYR A 295 -42.76 -17.08 -80.37
C TYR A 295 -44.15 -16.83 -80.95
N ARG A 296 -45.05 -16.23 -80.19
CA ARG A 296 -46.37 -15.82 -80.69
C ARG A 296 -46.36 -14.82 -81.83
N LYS A 297 -45.33 -13.94 -81.83
CA LYS A 297 -45.19 -12.91 -82.88
C LYS A 297 -44.51 -13.44 -84.17
N ALA A 298 -43.47 -14.30 -84.05
CA ALA A 298 -42.69 -14.82 -85.17
C ALA A 298 -42.25 -16.29 -84.90
N ARG A 299 -43.12 -17.23 -85.21
CA ARG A 299 -42.96 -18.62 -84.81
C ARG A 299 -41.73 -19.29 -85.44
N GLU A 300 -41.55 -19.18 -86.73
CA GLU A 300 -40.45 -19.88 -87.46
C GLU A 300 -39.05 -19.31 -87.03
N ILE A 301 -38.92 -18.02 -86.94
CA ILE A 301 -37.61 -17.35 -86.57
C ILE A 301 -37.24 -17.74 -85.15
N THR A 302 -38.19 -17.69 -84.20
CA THR A 302 -37.93 -18.00 -82.80
C THR A 302 -37.59 -19.49 -82.63
N GLN A 303 -38.21 -20.36 -83.30
CA GLN A 303 -37.96 -21.83 -83.27
C GLN A 303 -36.53 -22.13 -83.76
N ARG A 304 -36.10 -21.47 -84.86
CA ARG A 304 -34.80 -21.64 -85.40
C ARG A 304 -33.69 -21.10 -84.53
N ARG A 305 -33.96 -19.96 -83.86
CA ARG A 305 -33.06 -19.38 -82.89
C ARG A 305 -32.88 -20.26 -81.63
N LEU A 306 -33.97 -20.75 -81.07
CA LEU A 306 -33.94 -21.66 -79.93
C LEU A 306 -33.16 -22.96 -80.22
N TYR A 307 -33.37 -23.52 -81.44
CA TYR A 307 -32.64 -24.72 -81.90
C TYR A 307 -31.09 -24.38 -81.95
N LEU A 308 -30.68 -23.30 -82.55
CA LEU A 308 -29.28 -22.93 -82.62
C LEU A 308 -28.65 -22.64 -81.25
N GLU A 309 -29.39 -21.97 -80.36
CA GLU A 309 -28.98 -21.68 -79.00
C GLU A 309 -28.79 -22.97 -78.15
N THR A 310 -29.71 -23.94 -78.31
CA THR A 310 -29.61 -25.24 -77.64
C THR A 310 -28.42 -26.04 -78.17
N MET A 311 -28.21 -26.02 -79.51
CA MET A 311 -27.05 -26.68 -80.13
C MET A 311 -25.73 -26.02 -79.69
N GLU A 312 -25.69 -24.73 -79.57
CA GLU A 312 -24.51 -24.01 -79.07
C GLU A 312 -24.20 -24.41 -77.60
N GLN A 313 -25.22 -24.46 -76.75
CA GLN A 313 -25.06 -24.88 -75.34
C GLN A 313 -24.57 -26.35 -75.23
N LEU A 314 -25.13 -27.26 -75.98
CA LEU A 314 -24.70 -28.65 -76.04
C LEU A 314 -23.24 -28.76 -76.55
N LEU A 315 -22.94 -28.01 -77.61
CA LEU A 315 -21.59 -28.01 -78.16
C LEU A 315 -20.55 -27.33 -77.26
N LYS A 316 -20.93 -26.36 -76.43
CA LYS A 316 -20.07 -25.78 -75.39
C LYS A 316 -19.65 -26.76 -74.31
N GLY A 317 -20.55 -27.67 -73.91
CA GLY A 317 -20.29 -28.66 -72.88
C GLY A 317 -19.56 -29.93 -73.37
N MET A 318 -19.33 -30.10 -74.68
CA MET A 318 -18.68 -31.28 -75.23
C MET A 318 -17.23 -31.04 -75.49
N ASN A 319 -16.33 -31.93 -75.14
CA ASN A 319 -14.95 -31.92 -75.55
C ASN A 319 -14.87 -32.15 -77.07
N LYS A 320 -14.47 -31.11 -77.81
CA LYS A 320 -14.40 -31.11 -79.26
C LYS A 320 -12.99 -31.42 -79.69
N VAL A 321 -12.84 -32.41 -80.53
CA VAL A 321 -11.60 -32.67 -81.25
C VAL A 321 -11.83 -32.30 -82.72
N LEU A 322 -11.24 -31.16 -83.17
CA LEU A 322 -11.25 -30.78 -84.58
C LEU A 322 -10.07 -31.47 -85.26
N VAL A 323 -10.36 -32.38 -86.20
CA VAL A 323 -9.39 -33.03 -87.00
C VAL A 323 -9.37 -32.27 -88.32
N GLU A 324 -8.40 -31.38 -88.57
CA GLU A 324 -8.19 -30.67 -89.84
C GLU A 324 -7.18 -31.46 -90.65
N GLY A 325 -7.65 -32.17 -91.62
CA GLY A 325 -6.79 -32.92 -92.55
C GLY A 325 -7.58 -33.67 -93.62
N LYS A 326 -7.21 -33.53 -94.88
CA LYS A 326 -7.66 -34.36 -95.98
C LYS A 326 -7.32 -35.80 -95.69
N LEU A 327 -8.31 -36.57 -95.36
CA LEU A 327 -8.20 -38.01 -95.13
C LEU A 327 -8.01 -38.72 -96.48
N GLY A 328 -6.75 -38.85 -96.88
CA GLY A 328 -6.31 -39.80 -97.93
C GLY A 328 -5.33 -40.76 -97.32
N GLY A 329 -5.75 -41.94 -96.94
CA GLY A 329 -4.90 -43.06 -96.48
C GLY A 329 -4.89 -43.39 -95.00
N GLY A 330 -5.72 -44.26 -94.64
CA GLY A 330 -5.69 -45.27 -93.55
C GLY A 330 -4.83 -45.07 -92.28
N ALA A 331 -5.03 -44.03 -91.48
CA ALA A 331 -4.53 -44.01 -90.12
C ALA A 331 -5.68 -43.56 -89.14
N LEU A 332 -6.21 -44.49 -88.42
CA LEU A 332 -7.11 -44.19 -87.32
C LEU A 332 -6.36 -43.44 -86.19
N PRO A 333 -6.78 -42.27 -85.84
CA PRO A 333 -6.16 -41.59 -84.70
C PRO A 333 -6.46 -42.34 -83.40
N TYR A 334 -5.48 -43.01 -82.87
CA TYR A 334 -5.58 -43.68 -81.56
C TYR A 334 -5.57 -42.62 -80.48
N LEU A 335 -6.71 -42.11 -80.10
CA LEU A 335 -6.88 -41.28 -78.89
C LEU A 335 -6.81 -42.21 -77.68
N SER A 336 -5.68 -42.21 -76.99
CA SER A 336 -5.56 -42.99 -75.76
C SER A 336 -6.49 -42.41 -74.70
N LEU A 337 -7.51 -43.18 -74.38
CA LEU A 337 -8.54 -42.86 -73.35
C LEU A 337 -7.89 -42.54 -71.98
N ASN A 338 -6.66 -43.04 -71.76
CA ASN A 338 -5.91 -42.83 -70.54
C ASN A 338 -5.38 -41.38 -70.38
N GLU A 339 -5.16 -40.63 -71.43
CA GLU A 339 -4.67 -39.23 -71.38
C GLU A 339 -5.83 -38.26 -71.07
N LEU A 340 -7.02 -38.56 -71.52
CA LEU A 340 -8.23 -37.80 -71.21
C LEU A 340 -8.69 -38.02 -69.76
N LEU A 341 -8.50 -39.19 -69.22
CA LEU A 341 -8.82 -39.49 -67.81
C LEU A 341 -7.81 -38.84 -66.85
N LYS A 342 -6.54 -38.69 -67.20
CA LYS A 342 -5.53 -37.97 -66.43
C LYS A 342 -5.77 -36.47 -66.36
N GLN A 343 -6.28 -35.85 -67.44
CA GLN A 343 -6.62 -34.40 -67.44
C GLN A 343 -7.88 -34.12 -66.56
N GLN A 344 -8.80 -35.06 -66.45
CA GLN A 344 -9.96 -34.92 -65.58
C GLN A 344 -9.60 -35.05 -64.07
N GLN A 345 -8.57 -35.85 -63.75
CA GLN A 345 -8.10 -35.99 -62.38
C GLN A 345 -7.31 -34.78 -61.89
N ASN A 346 -6.66 -34.00 -62.77
CA ASN A 346 -5.91 -32.78 -62.38
C ASN A 346 -6.79 -31.52 -62.19
N GLN A 347 -8.11 -31.60 -62.45
CA GLN A 347 -9.05 -30.49 -62.25
C GLN A 347 -9.94 -30.67 -60.97
N ALA A 348 -9.64 -31.66 -60.12
CA ALA A 348 -10.29 -31.75 -58.81
C ALA A 348 -9.75 -30.66 -57.89
N PRO A 349 -10.60 -29.87 -57.22
CA PRO A 349 -10.15 -28.85 -56.27
C PRO A 349 -9.32 -29.45 -55.14
N PRO A 350 -8.30 -28.77 -54.57
CA PRO A 350 -7.47 -29.30 -53.50
C PRO A 350 -8.34 -29.64 -52.31
N ALA A 351 -8.30 -30.89 -51.91
CA ALA A 351 -8.95 -31.39 -50.68
C ALA A 351 -8.35 -30.60 -49.49
N ALA A 352 -9.22 -30.05 -48.63
CA ALA A 352 -8.89 -29.40 -47.39
C ALA A 352 -7.94 -30.29 -46.57
N ALA A 353 -6.75 -29.74 -46.28
CA ALA A 353 -5.78 -30.38 -45.42
C ALA A 353 -6.38 -30.65 -44.06
N GLY A 354 -6.56 -31.92 -43.72
CA GLY A 354 -6.95 -32.41 -42.43
C GLY A 354 -5.88 -32.06 -41.40
N SER A 355 -6.28 -31.38 -40.35
CA SER A 355 -5.48 -31.12 -39.15
C SER A 355 -5.11 -32.45 -38.48
N GLY A 356 -3.86 -32.84 -38.57
CA GLY A 356 -3.28 -33.95 -37.84
C GLY A 356 -3.25 -33.64 -36.35
N THR A 357 -3.94 -34.45 -35.60
CA THR A 357 -3.80 -34.65 -34.17
C THR A 357 -2.39 -35.19 -33.87
N GLY A 358 -1.53 -34.36 -33.30
CA GLY A 358 -0.30 -34.77 -32.63
C GLY A 358 -0.56 -34.98 -31.16
N THR A 359 -0.79 -36.19 -30.76
CA THR A 359 -0.58 -36.71 -29.39
C THR A 359 0.92 -36.84 -29.16
N ASN A 360 1.41 -36.26 -28.05
CA ASN A 360 2.54 -36.83 -27.32
C ASN A 360 2.70 -36.19 -25.94
N PRO A 361 3.42 -36.83 -25.00
CA PRO A 361 2.94 -37.44 -23.74
C PRO A 361 3.04 -36.50 -22.54
#